data_386f7dcc1a1100c8931b900cc29cb437
#
_entry.id   386f7dcc1a1100c8931b900cc29cb437
#
_cell.length_a   1.000
_cell.length_b   1.000
_cell.length_c   1.000
_cell.angle_alpha   90.00
_cell.angle_beta   90.00
_cell.angle_gamma   90.00
#
_symmetry.space_group_name_H-M   'P 1'
#
loop_
_entity.id
_entity.type
_entity.pdbx_description
1 polymer ?
#
loop_
_entity_poly.entity_id
_entity_poly.type
_entity_poly.pdbx_seq_one_letter_code
_entity_poly.pdbx_strand_id
1 'polypeptide(L)'
;MDQMKRKRLQLFGTLVVLVLFVYGSGSAYAQNGFHVSGTELLDKNGDPYVMRGVNHGHSWFKQDLEEAIPAIAETGANTVRMVLSNGQQWEKDDASELARVLAATETYGLTTVLEVHDATGSDDPADLEKAVDYWIEMADVLKGTEDRVIINVANEWYGSWRSDVWAEAYAQAIPRLRSAGLSHTLMVDAAGWGQYPASIHERGADVFASDPLKNTMFSIHMYEYAGADRATIAYNIDRVLAENLAVGIGEFGHSHHDGDVDEDAILAYTAERQVGWLAWSWYGNSGGVEYLDLAEGPSGPLTSWGKRIVYGENGLKSD
;
A
#
# COMPACT_ATOMS: atom_id res chain seq x y z
N MET A 1 61.33 -63.57 -37.35
CA MET A 1 61.74 -62.39 -36.56
C MET A 1 60.60 -61.44 -36.58
N ASP A 2 59.87 -61.46 -35.49
CA ASP A 2 58.50 -60.98 -35.38
C ASP A 2 58.49 -59.68 -34.61
N GLN A 3 57.88 -58.65 -35.18
CA GLN A 3 57.72 -57.33 -34.52
C GLN A 3 56.30 -57.20 -33.99
N MET A 4 56.17 -57.37 -32.71
CA MET A 4 54.93 -57.16 -32.02
C MET A 4 54.57 -55.67 -31.99
N LYS A 5 53.50 -55.25 -32.69
CA LYS A 5 52.89 -53.94 -32.63
C LYS A 5 52.08 -53.83 -31.33
N ARG A 6 52.51 -52.99 -30.39
CA ARG A 6 51.70 -52.57 -29.21
C ARG A 6 50.71 -51.57 -29.65
N LYS A 7 49.42 -51.91 -29.62
CA LYS A 7 48.30 -50.93 -29.70
C LYS A 7 48.14 -50.23 -28.35
N ARG A 8 48.34 -48.92 -28.33
CA ARG A 8 47.93 -48.03 -27.18
C ARG A 8 46.44 -47.80 -27.26
N LEU A 9 45.71 -48.26 -26.26
CA LEU A 9 44.30 -47.97 -26.04
C LEU A 9 44.24 -46.61 -25.36
N GLN A 10 43.73 -45.56 -26.05
CA GLN A 10 43.42 -44.28 -25.44
C GLN A 10 42.03 -44.37 -24.83
N LEU A 11 41.96 -44.36 -23.51
CA LEU A 11 40.69 -44.16 -22.76
C LEU A 11 40.34 -42.68 -22.80
N PHE A 12 39.32 -42.31 -23.55
CA PHE A 12 38.65 -41.02 -23.41
C PHE A 12 37.71 -41.09 -22.21
N GLY A 13 38.12 -40.52 -21.08
CA GLY A 13 37.24 -40.33 -19.94
C GLY A 13 36.32 -39.14 -20.20
N THR A 14 35.05 -39.40 -20.47
CA THR A 14 34.03 -38.36 -20.52
C THR A 14 33.70 -37.90 -19.10
N LEU A 15 34.15 -36.70 -18.74
CA LEU A 15 33.82 -36.07 -17.46
C LEU A 15 32.37 -35.57 -17.56
N VAL A 16 31.42 -36.29 -16.97
CA VAL A 16 30.05 -35.83 -16.79
C VAL A 16 30.04 -34.89 -15.60
N VAL A 17 29.99 -33.58 -15.86
CA VAL A 17 29.75 -32.56 -14.82
C VAL A 17 28.26 -32.57 -14.50
N LEU A 18 27.90 -33.18 -13.38
CA LEU A 18 26.54 -33.12 -12.83
C LEU A 18 26.35 -31.75 -12.19
N VAL A 19 25.72 -30.84 -12.90
CA VAL A 19 25.25 -29.55 -12.32
C VAL A 19 24.03 -29.86 -11.48
N LEU A 20 24.22 -29.99 -10.17
CA LEU A 20 23.13 -30.02 -9.21
C LEU A 20 22.53 -28.62 -9.12
N PHE A 21 21.40 -28.40 -9.78
CA PHE A 21 20.54 -27.28 -9.47
C PHE A 21 19.95 -27.52 -8.06
N VAL A 22 20.53 -26.86 -7.06
CA VAL A 22 19.92 -26.76 -5.76
C VAL A 22 18.73 -25.79 -5.95
N TYR A 23 17.56 -26.32 -6.24
CA TYR A 23 16.32 -25.57 -6.04
C TYR A 23 16.23 -25.32 -4.54
N GLY A 24 16.54 -24.11 -4.12
CA GLY A 24 16.21 -23.64 -2.79
C GLY A 24 14.70 -23.81 -2.64
N SER A 25 14.28 -24.80 -1.87
CA SER A 25 12.91 -24.89 -1.37
C SER A 25 12.73 -23.75 -0.36
N GLY A 26 12.53 -22.52 -0.87
CA GLY A 26 11.81 -21.51 -0.12
C GLY A 26 10.46 -22.14 0.18
N SER A 27 10.13 -22.30 1.45
CA SER A 27 8.78 -22.63 1.86
C SER A 27 7.87 -21.55 1.27
N ALA A 28 7.23 -21.87 0.14
CA ALA A 28 6.08 -21.13 -0.31
C ALA A 28 5.02 -21.37 0.78
N TYR A 29 4.98 -20.47 1.77
CA TYR A 29 3.74 -20.28 2.49
C TYR A 29 2.75 -19.94 1.39
N ALA A 30 1.75 -20.80 1.19
CA ALA A 30 0.63 -20.50 0.33
C ALA A 30 0.04 -19.19 0.91
N GLN A 31 0.31 -18.07 0.25
CA GLN A 31 -0.23 -16.78 0.67
C GLN A 31 -1.71 -16.83 0.30
N ASN A 32 -2.56 -17.04 1.30
CA ASN A 32 -4.01 -17.12 1.11
C ASN A 32 -4.64 -15.74 0.85
N GLY A 33 -3.84 -14.72 0.52
CA GLY A 33 -4.30 -13.34 0.40
C GLY A 33 -3.43 -12.48 -0.52
N PHE A 34 -3.61 -11.19 -0.41
CA PHE A 34 -2.76 -10.22 -1.10
C PHE A 34 -1.29 -10.44 -0.75
N HIS A 35 -0.42 -10.32 -1.73
CA HIS A 35 1.01 -10.43 -1.52
C HIS A 35 1.82 -9.65 -2.54
N VAL A 36 3.01 -9.22 -2.10
CA VAL A 36 3.96 -8.50 -2.95
C VAL A 36 4.86 -9.48 -3.69
N SER A 37 5.03 -9.25 -4.98
CA SER A 37 5.97 -9.98 -5.84
C SER A 37 6.75 -9.00 -6.72
N GLY A 38 7.99 -8.72 -6.34
CA GLY A 38 8.76 -7.68 -7.01
C GLY A 38 8.10 -6.31 -6.85
N THR A 39 7.72 -5.70 -7.95
CA THR A 39 7.06 -4.38 -7.98
C THR A 39 5.53 -4.46 -7.98
N GLU A 40 4.95 -5.66 -7.95
CA GLU A 40 3.52 -5.87 -8.10
C GLU A 40 2.86 -6.28 -6.77
N LEU A 41 1.63 -5.82 -6.58
CA LEU A 41 0.70 -6.39 -5.62
C LEU A 41 -0.12 -7.45 -6.35
N LEU A 42 -0.12 -8.67 -5.85
CA LEU A 42 -0.88 -9.78 -6.40
C LEU A 42 -2.04 -10.14 -5.46
N ASP A 43 -3.17 -10.56 -6.04
CA ASP A 43 -4.29 -11.09 -5.30
C ASP A 43 -4.05 -12.53 -4.83
N LYS A 44 -5.03 -13.13 -4.16
CA LYS A 44 -4.96 -14.51 -3.67
C LYS A 44 -4.79 -15.59 -4.77
N ASN A 45 -5.09 -15.24 -6.02
CA ASN A 45 -4.94 -16.14 -7.17
C ASN A 45 -3.57 -16.00 -7.84
N GLY A 46 -2.80 -14.97 -7.43
CA GLY A 46 -1.53 -14.60 -8.03
C GLY A 46 -1.68 -13.68 -9.25
N ASP A 47 -2.86 -13.10 -9.45
CA ASP A 47 -3.11 -12.13 -10.51
C ASP A 47 -2.75 -10.71 -10.04
N PRO A 48 -2.15 -9.85 -10.92
CA PRO A 48 -1.85 -8.47 -10.58
C PRO A 48 -3.11 -7.70 -10.13
N TYR A 49 -3.01 -7.04 -8.99
CA TYR A 49 -4.08 -6.22 -8.43
C TYR A 49 -3.68 -4.75 -8.37
N VAL A 50 -4.37 -3.92 -9.14
CA VAL A 50 -4.14 -2.48 -9.19
C VAL A 50 -5.28 -1.79 -8.43
N MET A 51 -4.96 -1.22 -7.28
CA MET A 51 -5.93 -0.46 -6.47
C MET A 51 -6.44 0.76 -7.25
N ARG A 52 -7.74 0.93 -7.28
CA ARG A 52 -8.43 2.11 -7.84
C ARG A 52 -9.55 2.48 -6.89
N GLY A 53 -9.42 3.60 -6.20
CA GLY A 53 -10.41 3.91 -5.19
C GLY A 53 -10.24 5.26 -4.52
N VAL A 54 -10.81 5.35 -3.33
CA VAL A 54 -10.90 6.58 -2.57
C VAL A 54 -10.59 6.35 -1.10
N ASN A 55 -10.23 7.42 -0.39
CA ASN A 55 -10.15 7.44 1.06
C ASN A 55 -11.52 7.79 1.65
N HIS A 56 -11.85 7.21 2.81
CA HIS A 56 -13.06 7.53 3.57
C HIS A 56 -12.74 7.78 5.04
N GLY A 57 -13.14 8.92 5.55
CA GLY A 57 -12.91 9.38 6.93
C GLY A 57 -13.79 8.68 7.96
N HIS A 58 -13.70 7.35 8.05
CA HIS A 58 -14.61 6.54 8.87
C HIS A 58 -14.66 6.96 10.34
N SER A 59 -13.52 7.14 11.00
CA SER A 59 -13.48 7.55 12.43
C SER A 59 -14.22 8.84 12.71
N TRP A 60 -14.35 9.72 11.73
CA TRP A 60 -15.04 11.00 11.86
C TRP A 60 -16.52 10.91 11.52
N PHE A 61 -16.92 9.88 10.75
CA PHE A 61 -18.27 9.72 10.18
C PHE A 61 -18.79 8.27 10.32
N LYS A 62 -18.57 7.65 11.50
CA LYS A 62 -18.95 6.25 11.77
C LYS A 62 -20.41 5.94 11.43
N GLN A 63 -21.32 6.88 11.72
CA GLN A 63 -22.75 6.73 11.50
C GLN A 63 -23.14 6.62 10.02
N ASP A 64 -22.27 7.07 9.12
CA ASP A 64 -22.59 7.16 7.69
C ASP A 64 -22.03 5.98 6.86
N LEU A 65 -21.44 4.97 7.52
CA LEU A 65 -20.80 3.82 6.88
C LEU A 65 -21.73 3.11 5.89
N GLU A 66 -22.97 2.86 6.28
CA GLU A 66 -23.97 2.15 5.49
C GLU A 66 -24.49 2.95 4.28
N GLU A 67 -24.26 4.25 4.25
CA GLU A 67 -24.54 5.12 3.11
C GLU A 67 -23.32 5.35 2.23
N ALA A 68 -22.15 5.55 2.84
CA ALA A 68 -20.91 5.88 2.13
C ALA A 68 -20.36 4.68 1.33
N ILE A 69 -20.31 3.49 1.94
CA ILE A 69 -19.68 2.33 1.28
C ILE A 69 -20.39 1.89 0.01
N PRO A 70 -21.75 1.74 -0.05
CA PRO A 70 -22.42 1.47 -1.31
C PRO A 70 -22.22 2.58 -2.35
N ALA A 71 -22.25 3.85 -1.94
CA ALA A 71 -22.03 4.97 -2.86
C ALA A 71 -20.60 4.98 -3.44
N ILE A 72 -19.59 4.65 -2.63
CA ILE A 72 -18.21 4.46 -3.11
C ILE A 72 -18.14 3.31 -4.10
N ALA A 73 -18.74 2.15 -3.79
CA ALA A 73 -18.74 1.01 -4.70
C ALA A 73 -19.43 1.32 -6.05
N GLU A 74 -20.50 2.10 -6.04
CA GLU A 74 -21.20 2.56 -7.25
C GLU A 74 -20.33 3.44 -8.15
N THR A 75 -19.23 4.04 -7.63
CA THR A 75 -18.28 4.78 -8.46
C THR A 75 -17.42 3.89 -9.37
N GLY A 76 -17.42 2.58 -9.18
CA GLY A 76 -16.53 1.65 -9.86
C GLY A 76 -15.20 1.45 -9.15
N ALA A 77 -15.04 2.01 -7.93
CA ALA A 77 -13.89 1.71 -7.08
C ALA A 77 -13.78 0.22 -6.79
N ASN A 78 -12.56 -0.32 -6.79
CA ASN A 78 -12.29 -1.68 -6.33
C ASN A 78 -11.71 -1.69 -4.91
N THR A 79 -11.29 -0.52 -4.41
CA THR A 79 -10.59 -0.36 -3.13
C THR A 79 -11.12 0.87 -2.40
N VAL A 80 -11.24 0.77 -1.08
CA VAL A 80 -11.46 1.92 -0.19
C VAL A 80 -10.41 1.92 0.92
N ARG A 81 -9.78 3.08 1.18
CA ARG A 81 -8.89 3.26 2.33
C ARG A 81 -9.68 3.90 3.46
N MET A 82 -9.74 3.20 4.58
CA MET A 82 -10.57 3.56 5.73
C MET A 82 -9.71 4.19 6.81
N VAL A 83 -9.99 5.45 7.12
CA VAL A 83 -9.38 6.18 8.24
C VAL A 83 -9.92 5.62 9.54
N LEU A 84 -9.04 5.08 10.38
CA LEU A 84 -9.35 4.57 11.71
C LEU A 84 -8.57 5.34 12.78
N SER A 85 -9.03 5.24 14.02
CA SER A 85 -8.37 5.81 15.19
C SER A 85 -8.02 4.73 16.22
N ASN A 86 -6.80 4.81 16.76
CA ASN A 86 -6.38 4.00 17.90
C ASN A 86 -6.78 4.61 19.26
N GLY A 87 -7.43 5.77 19.25
CA GLY A 87 -7.89 6.45 20.46
C GLY A 87 -6.94 7.53 21.00
N GLN A 88 -5.86 7.89 20.27
CA GLN A 88 -4.96 8.94 20.71
C GLN A 88 -5.50 10.35 20.40
N GLN A 89 -6.06 10.55 19.21
CA GLN A 89 -6.59 11.83 18.78
C GLN A 89 -8.12 11.85 18.71
N TRP A 90 -8.73 10.74 18.30
CA TRP A 90 -10.18 10.61 18.16
C TRP A 90 -10.72 9.41 18.95
N GLU A 91 -12.03 9.20 18.90
CA GLU A 91 -12.64 8.03 19.49
C GLU A 91 -12.14 6.76 18.82
N LYS A 92 -11.65 5.83 19.63
CA LYS A 92 -11.09 4.56 19.17
C LYS A 92 -12.11 3.76 18.35
N ASP A 93 -11.66 3.24 17.22
CA ASP A 93 -12.36 2.20 16.49
C ASP A 93 -11.99 0.85 17.09
N ASP A 94 -12.88 0.33 17.92
CA ASP A 94 -12.68 -0.94 18.60
C ASP A 94 -12.90 -2.16 17.69
N ALA A 95 -12.71 -3.35 18.21
CA ALA A 95 -12.87 -4.60 17.45
C ALA A 95 -14.28 -4.77 16.87
N SER A 96 -15.32 -4.26 17.53
CA SER A 96 -16.70 -4.29 17.03
C SER A 96 -16.89 -3.36 15.85
N GLU A 97 -16.34 -2.15 15.96
CA GLU A 97 -16.39 -1.16 14.87
C GLU A 97 -15.59 -1.63 13.65
N LEU A 98 -14.39 -2.18 13.88
CA LEU A 98 -13.59 -2.75 12.79
C LEU A 98 -14.32 -3.91 12.10
N ALA A 99 -14.97 -4.80 12.84
CA ALA A 99 -15.77 -5.89 12.26
C ALA A 99 -16.94 -5.35 11.41
N ARG A 100 -17.57 -4.24 11.82
CA ARG A 100 -18.64 -3.56 11.08
C ARG A 100 -18.12 -2.99 9.76
N VAL A 101 -16.96 -2.33 9.78
CA VAL A 101 -16.27 -1.81 8.57
C VAL A 101 -15.98 -2.94 7.59
N LEU A 102 -15.39 -4.03 8.07
CA LEU A 102 -15.03 -5.17 7.22
C LEU A 102 -16.26 -5.84 6.60
N ALA A 103 -17.35 -5.98 7.35
CA ALA A 103 -18.60 -6.55 6.85
C ALA A 103 -19.25 -5.65 5.77
N ALA A 104 -19.20 -4.33 5.96
CA ALA A 104 -19.72 -3.37 4.99
C ALA A 104 -18.92 -3.42 3.67
N THR A 105 -17.61 -3.33 3.72
CA THR A 105 -16.75 -3.35 2.54
C THR A 105 -16.81 -4.69 1.79
N GLU A 106 -16.85 -5.82 2.51
CA GLU A 106 -17.02 -7.16 1.93
C GLU A 106 -18.35 -7.30 1.20
N THR A 107 -19.45 -6.75 1.76
CA THR A 107 -20.79 -6.81 1.15
C THR A 107 -20.81 -6.17 -0.24
N TYR A 108 -20.02 -5.13 -0.46
CA TYR A 108 -19.93 -4.41 -1.73
C TYR A 108 -18.71 -4.80 -2.57
N GLY A 109 -17.96 -5.83 -2.16
CA GLY A 109 -16.84 -6.38 -2.93
C GLY A 109 -15.63 -5.44 -3.01
N LEU A 110 -15.47 -4.53 -2.04
CA LEU A 110 -14.34 -3.61 -1.98
C LEU A 110 -13.17 -4.23 -1.24
N THR A 111 -11.99 -4.15 -1.80
CA THR A 111 -10.75 -4.32 -1.03
C THR A 111 -10.63 -3.17 -0.03
N THR A 112 -10.24 -3.48 1.19
CA THR A 112 -10.13 -2.49 2.26
C THR A 112 -8.67 -2.27 2.61
N VAL A 113 -8.17 -1.05 2.44
CA VAL A 113 -6.93 -0.60 3.06
C VAL A 113 -7.31 0.05 4.39
N LEU A 114 -6.89 -0.54 5.50
CA LEU A 114 -7.13 0.00 6.84
C LEU A 114 -5.91 0.80 7.29
N GLU A 115 -6.10 2.00 7.82
CA GLU A 115 -5.01 2.81 8.35
C GLU A 115 -5.35 3.42 9.71
N VAL A 116 -4.34 3.71 10.54
CA VAL A 116 -4.47 4.45 11.80
C VAL A 116 -3.97 5.87 11.59
N HIS A 117 -4.88 6.85 11.75
CA HIS A 117 -4.62 8.26 11.40
C HIS A 117 -3.99 9.07 12.54
N ASP A 118 -4.00 8.56 13.75
CA ASP A 118 -3.56 9.27 14.95
C ASP A 118 -2.06 9.63 14.96
N ALA A 119 -1.24 8.92 14.18
CA ALA A 119 0.20 9.14 14.12
C ALA A 119 0.62 10.17 13.05
N THR A 120 -0.34 10.77 12.32
CA THR A 120 -0.11 11.70 11.22
C THR A 120 0.86 12.82 11.61
N GLY A 121 1.96 12.93 10.86
CA GLY A 121 2.96 13.99 11.03
C GLY A 121 3.79 13.92 12.31
N SER A 122 3.63 12.90 13.14
CA SER A 122 4.43 12.73 14.35
C SER A 122 5.86 12.34 14.02
N ASP A 123 6.81 12.88 14.78
CA ASP A 123 8.23 12.49 14.79
C ASP A 123 8.57 11.53 15.94
N ASP A 124 7.60 11.24 16.82
CA ASP A 124 7.83 10.37 17.97
C ASP A 124 7.62 8.88 17.57
N PRO A 125 8.66 8.03 17.68
CA PRO A 125 8.51 6.58 17.47
C PRO A 125 7.45 5.93 18.35
N ALA A 126 7.14 6.48 19.51
CA ALA A 126 6.10 5.96 20.40
C ALA A 126 4.70 6.04 19.76
N ASP A 127 4.45 6.97 18.85
CA ASP A 127 3.16 7.05 18.15
C ASP A 127 3.01 5.95 17.10
N LEU A 128 4.10 5.58 16.40
CA LEU A 128 4.11 4.39 15.54
C LEU A 128 3.91 3.12 16.39
N GLU A 129 4.55 3.02 17.56
CA GLU A 129 4.38 1.87 18.43
C GLU A 129 2.93 1.70 18.90
N LYS A 130 2.21 2.78 19.21
CA LYS A 130 0.79 2.74 19.56
C LYS A 130 -0.09 2.31 18.38
N ALA A 131 0.23 2.71 17.15
CA ALA A 131 -0.44 2.20 15.98
C ALA A 131 -0.20 0.69 15.80
N VAL A 132 1.02 0.21 16.02
CA VAL A 132 1.36 -1.22 16.01
C VAL A 132 0.60 -1.98 17.11
N ASP A 133 0.54 -1.45 18.31
CA ASP A 133 -0.20 -2.06 19.43
C ASP A 133 -1.70 -2.17 19.12
N TYR A 134 -2.28 -1.15 18.47
CA TYR A 134 -3.66 -1.22 17.99
C TYR A 134 -3.88 -2.37 17.01
N TRP A 135 -3.01 -2.54 16.00
CA TRP A 135 -3.13 -3.67 15.07
C TRP A 135 -2.97 -5.02 15.73
N ILE A 136 -2.10 -5.13 16.73
CA ILE A 136 -1.93 -6.36 17.53
C ILE A 136 -3.22 -6.65 18.34
N GLU A 137 -3.84 -5.63 18.91
CA GLU A 137 -5.14 -5.77 19.61
C GLU A 137 -6.25 -6.22 18.64
N MET A 138 -6.24 -5.72 17.40
CA MET A 138 -7.23 -6.06 16.36
C MET A 138 -6.94 -7.39 15.64
N ALA A 139 -5.86 -8.08 15.96
CA ALA A 139 -5.40 -9.25 15.20
C ALA A 139 -6.45 -10.37 15.08
N ASP A 140 -7.28 -10.59 16.10
CA ASP A 140 -8.29 -11.65 16.06
C ASP A 140 -9.46 -11.33 15.10
N VAL A 141 -9.76 -10.05 14.88
CA VAL A 141 -10.76 -9.59 13.90
C VAL A 141 -10.17 -9.62 12.48
N LEU A 142 -8.87 -9.36 12.34
CA LEU A 142 -8.19 -9.26 11.05
C LEU A 142 -7.83 -10.61 10.45
N LYS A 143 -7.40 -11.59 11.26
CA LYS A 143 -6.98 -12.91 10.76
C LYS A 143 -8.07 -13.58 9.92
N GLY A 144 -7.67 -14.06 8.73
CA GLY A 144 -8.59 -14.66 7.75
C GLY A 144 -9.20 -13.65 6.79
N THR A 145 -8.74 -12.39 6.80
CA THR A 145 -9.17 -11.35 5.85
C THR A 145 -8.05 -10.94 4.87
N GLU A 146 -6.97 -11.68 4.83
CA GLU A 146 -5.76 -11.38 4.04
C GLU A 146 -6.03 -11.28 2.54
N ASP A 147 -7.14 -11.85 2.08
CA ASP A 147 -7.53 -11.83 0.66
C ASP A 147 -8.33 -10.59 0.24
N ARG A 148 -8.67 -9.72 1.19
CA ARG A 148 -9.47 -8.50 0.97
C ARG A 148 -9.03 -7.30 1.81
N VAL A 149 -8.04 -7.47 2.69
CA VAL A 149 -7.56 -6.40 3.59
C VAL A 149 -6.05 -6.19 3.44
N ILE A 150 -5.66 -4.94 3.36
CA ILE A 150 -4.28 -4.45 3.41
C ILE A 150 -4.17 -3.56 4.65
N ILE A 151 -3.11 -3.68 5.43
CA ILE A 151 -2.89 -2.87 6.62
C ILE A 151 -1.86 -1.78 6.32
N ASN A 152 -2.32 -0.54 6.23
CA ASN A 152 -1.46 0.64 6.21
C ASN A 152 -1.12 0.98 7.67
N VAL A 153 0.12 0.73 8.06
CA VAL A 153 0.52 0.60 9.46
C VAL A 153 0.24 1.84 10.29
N ALA A 154 0.57 3.02 9.75
CA ALA A 154 0.29 4.31 10.37
C ALA A 154 0.28 5.39 9.28
N ASN A 155 -0.79 6.19 9.23
CA ASN A 155 -0.88 7.29 8.28
C ASN A 155 0.23 8.31 8.52
N GLU A 156 0.97 8.62 7.44
CA GLU A 156 1.94 9.72 7.38
C GLU A 156 2.93 9.83 8.56
N TRP A 157 3.19 8.74 9.22
CA TRP A 157 4.28 8.65 10.16
C TRP A 157 5.55 8.38 9.33
N TYR A 158 6.49 9.16 9.31
CA TYR A 158 7.15 10.14 10.10
C TYR A 158 7.06 11.55 9.45
N GLY A 159 6.80 12.62 10.24
CA GLY A 159 6.60 13.97 9.73
C GLY A 159 7.87 14.66 9.20
N SER A 160 9.02 14.36 9.76
CA SER A 160 10.30 14.90 9.28
C SER A 160 10.76 14.32 7.94
N TRP A 161 11.44 15.13 7.15
CA TRP A 161 12.01 14.78 5.84
C TRP A 161 13.36 14.07 6.01
N ARG A 162 13.35 12.87 6.60
CA ARG A 162 14.51 12.05 6.90
C ARG A 162 14.18 10.57 6.75
N SER A 163 15.12 9.80 6.22
CA SER A 163 14.94 8.38 5.92
C SER A 163 15.41 7.43 7.03
N ASP A 164 16.38 7.84 7.86
CA ASP A 164 17.04 6.97 8.85
C ASP A 164 16.10 6.56 9.99
N VAL A 165 15.51 7.52 10.71
CA VAL A 165 14.59 7.25 11.84
C VAL A 165 13.34 6.51 11.34
N TRP A 166 12.78 6.93 10.19
CA TRP A 166 11.65 6.28 9.55
C TRP A 166 11.93 4.79 9.30
N ALA A 167 13.05 4.47 8.66
CA ALA A 167 13.39 3.09 8.32
C ALA A 167 13.67 2.23 9.56
N GLU A 168 14.40 2.78 10.55
CA GLU A 168 14.73 2.06 11.77
C GLU A 168 13.49 1.72 12.59
N ALA A 169 12.52 2.63 12.66
CA ALA A 169 11.28 2.39 13.41
C ALA A 169 10.39 1.35 12.71
N TYR A 170 10.18 1.45 11.39
CA TYR A 170 9.41 0.45 10.67
C TYR A 170 10.10 -0.93 10.65
N ALA A 171 11.44 -0.97 10.61
CA ALA A 171 12.18 -2.23 10.73
C ALA A 171 11.99 -2.94 12.10
N GLN A 172 11.63 -2.18 13.13
CA GLN A 172 11.26 -2.74 14.44
C GLN A 172 9.76 -3.06 14.53
N ALA A 173 8.90 -2.24 13.93
CA ALA A 173 7.45 -2.38 13.95
C ALA A 173 6.95 -3.62 13.20
N ILE A 174 7.42 -3.84 11.98
CA ILE A 174 6.96 -4.91 11.09
C ILE A 174 7.10 -6.31 11.72
N PRO A 175 8.26 -6.71 12.30
CA PRO A 175 8.39 -8.00 12.96
C PRO A 175 7.43 -8.19 14.14
N ARG A 176 7.02 -7.13 14.83
CA ARG A 176 6.03 -7.20 15.91
C ARG A 176 4.65 -7.58 15.37
N LEU A 177 4.21 -6.96 14.29
CA LEU A 177 2.96 -7.30 13.61
C LEU A 177 2.96 -8.75 13.13
N ARG A 178 4.07 -9.19 12.52
CA ARG A 178 4.23 -10.59 12.07
C ARG A 178 4.21 -11.58 13.23
N SER A 179 4.82 -11.24 14.35
CA SER A 179 4.82 -12.06 15.56
C SER A 179 3.42 -12.19 16.18
N ALA A 180 2.54 -11.21 16.00
CA ALA A 180 1.13 -11.28 16.37
C ALA A 180 0.27 -12.14 15.42
N GLY A 181 0.87 -12.65 14.33
CA GLY A 181 0.22 -13.50 13.35
C GLY A 181 -0.52 -12.75 12.24
N LEU A 182 -0.27 -11.47 12.07
CA LEU A 182 -0.81 -10.69 10.94
C LEU A 182 0.03 -10.97 9.69
N SER A 183 -0.55 -11.69 8.72
CA SER A 183 0.08 -12.06 7.45
C SER A 183 -0.33 -11.18 6.27
N HIS A 184 -1.22 -10.23 6.50
CA HIS A 184 -1.68 -9.25 5.51
C HIS A 184 -0.53 -8.55 4.80
N THR A 185 -0.76 -8.11 3.56
CA THR A 185 0.12 -7.10 2.97
C THR A 185 0.14 -5.87 3.87
N LEU A 186 1.35 -5.45 4.27
CA LEU A 186 1.55 -4.20 4.98
C LEU A 186 1.82 -3.09 3.98
N MET A 187 1.26 -1.91 4.23
CA MET A 187 1.54 -0.69 3.50
C MET A 187 2.24 0.30 4.43
N VAL A 188 3.32 0.91 3.95
CA VAL A 188 4.14 1.86 4.72
C VAL A 188 4.24 3.16 3.94
N ASP A 189 3.73 4.24 4.51
CA ASP A 189 3.79 5.56 3.91
C ASP A 189 5.22 6.12 3.96
N ALA A 190 5.61 6.87 2.93
CA ALA A 190 6.88 7.61 2.93
C ALA A 190 6.95 8.56 4.13
N ALA A 191 8.16 8.93 4.54
CA ALA A 191 8.37 10.00 5.51
C ALA A 191 7.89 11.36 4.98
N GLY A 192 8.00 12.43 5.78
CA GLY A 192 7.65 13.78 5.38
C GLY A 192 6.17 13.92 5.03
N TRP A 193 5.27 13.44 5.93
CA TRP A 193 3.83 13.43 5.67
C TRP A 193 3.45 12.65 4.40
N GLY A 194 4.06 11.50 4.18
CA GLY A 194 3.85 10.72 2.96
C GLY A 194 4.48 11.32 1.69
N GLN A 195 4.98 12.56 1.75
CA GLN A 195 5.44 13.34 0.60
C GLN A 195 6.97 13.35 0.40
N TYR A 196 7.72 12.52 1.14
CA TYR A 196 9.16 12.38 0.98
C TYR A 196 9.56 11.00 0.45
N PRO A 197 9.31 10.69 -0.84
CA PRO A 197 9.62 9.40 -1.44
C PRO A 197 11.10 9.02 -1.36
N ALA A 198 12.00 9.99 -1.16
CA ALA A 198 13.42 9.73 -0.95
C ALA A 198 13.67 8.78 0.24
N SER A 199 12.79 8.75 1.25
CA SER A 199 12.88 7.79 2.36
C SER A 199 12.76 6.34 1.85
N ILE A 200 11.86 6.10 0.90
CA ILE A 200 11.70 4.78 0.27
C ILE A 200 12.87 4.50 -0.68
N HIS A 201 13.28 5.49 -1.50
CA HIS A 201 14.41 5.33 -2.44
C HIS A 201 15.71 4.95 -1.75
N GLU A 202 15.96 5.51 -0.55
CA GLU A 202 17.20 5.34 0.20
C GLU A 202 17.15 4.12 1.12
N ARG A 203 16.04 3.86 1.77
CA ARG A 203 15.92 2.91 2.86
C ARG A 203 14.74 1.94 2.76
N GLY A 204 13.92 2.01 1.71
CA GLY A 204 12.78 1.11 1.53
C GLY A 204 13.19 -0.36 1.47
N ALA A 205 14.33 -0.66 0.85
CA ALA A 205 14.88 -2.01 0.80
C ALA A 205 15.21 -2.56 2.20
N ASP A 206 15.67 -1.73 3.14
CA ASP A 206 15.95 -2.14 4.52
C ASP A 206 14.64 -2.44 5.26
N VAL A 207 13.62 -1.58 5.08
CA VAL A 207 12.28 -1.80 5.65
C VAL A 207 11.66 -3.09 5.09
N PHE A 208 11.68 -3.28 3.78
CA PHE A 208 11.21 -4.52 3.15
C PHE A 208 11.97 -5.75 3.62
N ALA A 209 13.29 -5.63 3.79
CA ALA A 209 14.14 -6.73 4.28
C ALA A 209 13.81 -7.14 5.71
N SER A 210 13.28 -6.23 6.55
CA SER A 210 12.88 -6.50 7.93
C SER A 210 11.61 -7.37 8.03
N ASP A 211 10.78 -7.40 6.97
CA ASP A 211 9.59 -8.23 6.94
C ASP A 211 9.96 -9.71 6.67
N PRO A 212 9.76 -10.61 7.63
CA PRO A 212 10.05 -12.04 7.43
C PRO A 212 9.16 -12.69 6.35
N LEU A 213 7.99 -12.12 6.05
CA LEU A 213 7.08 -12.60 5.00
C LEU A 213 7.34 -11.95 3.65
N LYS A 214 8.17 -10.90 3.57
CA LYS A 214 8.41 -10.12 2.34
C LYS A 214 7.11 -9.64 1.68
N ASN A 215 6.14 -9.27 2.51
CA ASN A 215 4.81 -8.84 2.09
C ASN A 215 4.52 -7.41 2.57
N THR A 216 5.45 -6.51 2.25
CA THR A 216 5.35 -5.07 2.53
C THR A 216 5.43 -4.29 1.23
N MET A 217 4.47 -3.40 0.99
CA MET A 217 4.48 -2.40 -0.07
C MET A 217 4.63 -0.99 0.51
N PHE A 218 4.92 -0.03 -0.35
CA PHE A 218 5.08 1.35 0.06
C PHE A 218 3.97 2.23 -0.49
N SER A 219 3.76 3.38 0.15
CA SER A 219 2.77 4.37 -0.24
C SER A 219 3.41 5.75 -0.30
N ILE A 220 3.06 6.50 -1.34
CA ILE A 220 3.41 7.91 -1.49
C ILE A 220 2.11 8.71 -1.43
N HIS A 221 2.07 9.80 -0.66
CA HIS A 221 1.01 10.77 -0.72
C HIS A 221 1.42 11.88 -1.68
N MET A 222 0.68 12.04 -2.77
CA MET A 222 1.04 12.96 -3.84
C MET A 222 0.22 14.25 -3.74
N TYR A 223 0.71 15.15 -2.91
CA TYR A 223 0.25 16.53 -2.86
C TYR A 223 1.29 17.45 -3.49
N GLU A 224 1.36 18.73 -3.11
CA GLU A 224 2.16 19.77 -3.74
C GLU A 224 3.66 19.49 -3.88
N TYR A 225 4.23 18.60 -3.04
CA TYR A 225 5.66 18.26 -3.12
C TYR A 225 5.92 17.02 -3.95
N ALA A 226 5.18 15.95 -3.71
CA ALA A 226 5.39 14.68 -4.39
C ALA A 226 4.62 14.58 -5.71
N GLY A 227 3.54 15.36 -5.87
CA GLY A 227 2.64 15.38 -7.03
C GLY A 227 2.68 16.65 -7.87
N ALA A 228 3.71 17.50 -7.73
CA ALA A 228 3.76 18.84 -8.31
C ALA A 228 3.72 18.89 -9.85
N ASP A 229 4.31 17.93 -10.51
CA ASP A 229 4.35 17.82 -11.98
C ASP A 229 4.68 16.41 -12.45
N ARG A 230 4.43 16.11 -13.73
CA ARG A 230 4.67 14.79 -14.32
C ARG A 230 6.11 14.28 -14.15
N ALA A 231 7.12 15.15 -14.20
CA ALA A 231 8.51 14.71 -14.08
C ALA A 231 8.83 14.28 -12.64
N THR A 232 8.31 15.00 -11.66
CA THR A 232 8.40 14.68 -10.24
C THR A 232 7.66 13.38 -9.93
N ILE A 233 6.42 13.23 -10.41
CA ILE A 233 5.61 12.03 -10.24
C ILE A 233 6.32 10.81 -10.82
N ALA A 234 6.79 10.91 -12.06
CA ALA A 234 7.51 9.83 -12.74
C ALA A 234 8.78 9.45 -11.98
N TYR A 235 9.59 10.43 -11.58
CA TYR A 235 10.80 10.19 -10.79
C TYR A 235 10.48 9.47 -9.48
N ASN A 236 9.49 9.92 -8.74
CA ASN A 236 9.10 9.36 -7.45
C ASN A 236 8.68 7.90 -7.56
N ILE A 237 7.85 7.56 -8.53
CA ILE A 237 7.37 6.20 -8.77
C ILE A 237 8.50 5.32 -9.30
N ASP A 238 9.19 5.74 -10.36
CA ASP A 238 10.21 4.93 -11.04
C ASP A 238 11.39 4.58 -10.13
N ARG A 239 11.75 5.48 -9.22
CA ARG A 239 12.84 5.21 -8.26
C ARG A 239 12.48 4.09 -7.29
N VAL A 240 11.21 4.01 -6.83
CA VAL A 240 10.75 2.89 -5.97
C VAL A 240 10.74 1.58 -6.77
N LEU A 241 10.17 1.61 -7.97
CA LEU A 241 10.11 0.43 -8.83
C LEU A 241 11.51 -0.08 -9.22
N ALA A 242 12.48 0.82 -9.40
CA ALA A 242 13.87 0.46 -9.71
C ALA A 242 14.57 -0.31 -8.58
N GLU A 243 14.15 -0.12 -7.33
CA GLU A 243 14.62 -0.89 -6.16
C GLU A 243 13.87 -2.25 -6.03
N ASN A 244 13.04 -2.61 -7.01
CA ASN A 244 12.20 -3.82 -7.01
C ASN A 244 11.24 -3.84 -5.81
N LEU A 245 10.63 -2.70 -5.49
CA LEU A 245 9.66 -2.51 -4.42
C LEU A 245 8.29 -2.16 -5.00
N ALA A 246 7.23 -2.73 -4.44
CA ALA A 246 5.86 -2.39 -4.79
C ALA A 246 5.46 -1.04 -4.16
N VAL A 247 4.78 -0.20 -4.93
CA VAL A 247 4.33 1.12 -4.49
C VAL A 247 2.90 1.40 -4.95
N GLY A 248 2.16 2.17 -4.15
CA GLY A 248 0.87 2.76 -4.48
C GLY A 248 0.84 4.24 -4.11
N ILE A 249 -0.14 4.96 -4.61
CA ILE A 249 -0.45 6.33 -4.19
C ILE A 249 -1.58 6.22 -3.16
N GLY A 250 -1.23 6.36 -1.88
CA GLY A 250 -2.19 6.20 -0.77
C GLY A 250 -3.15 7.37 -0.64
N GLU A 251 -2.66 8.55 -1.02
CA GLU A 251 -3.46 9.77 -1.05
C GLU A 251 -3.00 10.68 -2.20
N PHE A 252 -3.94 11.39 -2.79
CA PHE A 252 -3.68 12.55 -3.65
C PHE A 252 -4.95 13.41 -3.80
N GLY A 253 -4.74 14.68 -4.10
CA GLY A 253 -5.79 15.65 -4.43
C GLY A 253 -5.48 16.35 -5.73
N HIS A 254 -6.26 17.38 -6.08
CA HIS A 254 -5.98 18.28 -7.21
C HIS A 254 -5.28 19.57 -6.78
N SER A 255 -5.24 19.83 -5.48
CA SER A 255 -4.57 20.96 -4.83
C SER A 255 -4.37 20.62 -3.36
N HIS A 256 -3.40 21.25 -2.69
CA HIS A 256 -3.23 21.14 -1.26
C HIS A 256 -2.57 22.40 -0.71
N HIS A 257 -3.17 22.98 0.34
CA HIS A 257 -2.75 24.28 0.92
C HIS A 257 -2.51 25.33 -0.18
N ASP A 258 -1.27 25.72 -0.42
CA ASP A 258 -0.89 26.77 -1.36
C ASP A 258 -0.32 26.21 -2.68
N GLY A 259 -0.32 24.88 -2.85
CA GLY A 259 0.30 24.19 -3.96
C GLY A 259 -0.71 23.55 -4.92
N ASP A 260 -0.39 23.60 -6.20
CA ASP A 260 -1.07 22.83 -7.23
C ASP A 260 -0.57 21.39 -7.24
N VAL A 261 -1.41 20.47 -7.67
CA VAL A 261 -1.09 19.04 -7.83
C VAL A 261 -1.47 18.65 -9.26
N ASP A 262 -0.57 18.00 -9.96
CA ASP A 262 -0.83 17.52 -11.32
C ASP A 262 -1.56 16.17 -11.28
N GLU A 263 -2.83 16.19 -10.86
CA GLU A 263 -3.67 15.00 -10.73
C GLU A 263 -3.88 14.29 -12.07
N ASP A 264 -3.87 15.02 -13.17
CA ASP A 264 -3.97 14.45 -14.50
C ASP A 264 -2.73 13.59 -14.81
N ALA A 265 -1.54 14.10 -14.46
CA ALA A 265 -0.31 13.33 -14.61
C ALA A 265 -0.24 12.16 -13.63
N ILE A 266 -0.73 12.29 -12.39
CA ILE A 266 -0.81 11.17 -11.43
C ILE A 266 -1.64 10.03 -12.04
N LEU A 267 -2.87 10.33 -12.48
CA LEU A 267 -3.77 9.33 -13.04
C LEU A 267 -3.21 8.69 -14.33
N ALA A 268 -2.64 9.50 -15.22
CA ALA A 268 -2.04 8.99 -16.45
C ALA A 268 -0.81 8.12 -16.18
N TYR A 269 0.11 8.58 -15.32
CA TYR A 269 1.35 7.87 -15.07
C TYR A 269 1.14 6.57 -14.26
N THR A 270 0.23 6.60 -13.29
CA THR A 270 -0.13 5.39 -12.55
C THR A 270 -0.80 4.35 -13.45
N ALA A 271 -1.59 4.78 -14.46
CA ALA A 271 -2.13 3.88 -15.47
C ALA A 271 -1.03 3.27 -16.36
N GLU A 272 -0.05 4.08 -16.83
CA GLU A 272 1.11 3.61 -17.61
C GLU A 272 1.96 2.58 -16.84
N ARG A 273 2.13 2.77 -15.53
CA ARG A 273 3.00 1.95 -14.68
C ARG A 273 2.28 0.84 -13.95
N GLN A 274 0.96 0.72 -14.11
CA GLN A 274 0.09 -0.23 -13.37
C GLN A 274 0.24 -0.07 -11.84
N VAL A 275 0.40 1.16 -11.37
CA VAL A 275 0.48 1.54 -9.96
C VAL A 275 -0.91 1.87 -9.44
N GLY A 276 -1.26 1.37 -8.25
CA GLY A 276 -2.53 1.66 -7.62
C GLY A 276 -2.61 3.09 -7.07
N TRP A 277 -3.82 3.64 -6.96
CA TRP A 277 -4.06 4.94 -6.38
C TRP A 277 -5.38 5.04 -5.62
N LEU A 278 -5.42 5.92 -4.60
CA LEU A 278 -6.57 6.19 -3.73
C LEU A 278 -6.72 7.72 -3.58
N ALA A 279 -7.77 8.29 -4.15
CA ALA A 279 -8.00 9.74 -4.10
C ALA A 279 -8.45 10.18 -2.70
N TRP A 280 -7.98 11.29 -2.22
CA TRP A 280 -8.43 11.94 -0.99
C TRP A 280 -9.55 12.90 -1.30
N SER A 281 -10.67 12.88 -0.62
CA SER A 281 -11.31 11.80 0.14
C SER A 281 -12.82 11.86 -0.12
N TRP A 282 -13.60 10.84 0.31
CA TRP A 282 -15.01 10.72 -0.09
C TRP A 282 -15.82 11.97 0.25
N TYR A 283 -15.85 12.38 1.51
CA TYR A 283 -16.51 13.64 1.93
C TYR A 283 -16.11 14.07 3.34
N GLY A 284 -16.44 15.31 3.70
CA GLY A 284 -16.39 15.81 5.06
C GLY A 284 -15.05 16.42 5.47
N ASN A 285 -14.18 16.74 4.51
CA ASN A 285 -12.98 17.52 4.78
C ASN A 285 -13.34 18.85 5.41
N SER A 286 -12.45 19.37 6.25
CA SER A 286 -12.65 20.63 6.97
C SER A 286 -11.32 21.38 7.12
N GLY A 287 -11.36 22.56 7.70
CA GLY A 287 -10.14 23.33 7.98
C GLY A 287 -9.50 23.99 6.77
N GLY A 288 -10.27 24.21 5.70
CA GLY A 288 -9.82 24.88 4.48
C GLY A 288 -9.41 23.96 3.35
N VAL A 289 -9.63 22.64 3.50
CA VAL A 289 -9.37 21.63 2.47
C VAL A 289 -10.66 20.96 1.97
N GLU A 290 -11.82 21.59 2.15
CA GLU A 290 -13.14 21.10 1.73
C GLU A 290 -13.22 20.89 0.21
N TYR A 291 -12.36 21.54 -0.56
CA TYR A 291 -12.24 21.37 -2.00
C TYR A 291 -11.76 19.96 -2.40
N LEU A 292 -11.25 19.17 -1.46
CA LEU A 292 -10.85 17.77 -1.68
C LEU A 292 -12.01 16.78 -1.55
N ASP A 293 -13.21 17.23 -1.14
CA ASP A 293 -14.39 16.37 -1.09
C ASP A 293 -14.76 15.85 -2.48
N LEU A 294 -14.86 14.54 -2.62
CA LEU A 294 -15.32 13.86 -3.84
C LEU A 294 -16.85 13.86 -3.94
N ALA A 295 -17.54 13.89 -2.81
CA ALA A 295 -18.98 13.92 -2.71
C ALA A 295 -19.44 15.00 -1.72
N GLU A 296 -20.65 15.53 -1.92
CA GLU A 296 -21.26 16.55 -1.04
C GLU A 296 -21.78 15.95 0.28
N GLY A 297 -21.76 14.63 0.42
CA GLY A 297 -22.20 13.88 1.60
C GLY A 297 -22.02 12.38 1.42
N PRO A 298 -22.45 11.57 2.40
CA PRO A 298 -22.14 10.13 2.40
C PRO A 298 -22.64 9.37 1.17
N SER A 299 -23.78 9.75 0.60
CA SER A 299 -24.35 9.12 -0.60
C SER A 299 -24.29 10.00 -1.87
N GLY A 300 -23.45 11.04 -1.88
CA GLY A 300 -23.32 11.98 -3.01
C GLY A 300 -24.30 13.14 -2.97
N PRO A 301 -24.43 13.98 -4.00
CA PRO A 301 -23.84 13.90 -5.34
C PRO A 301 -22.32 14.14 -5.39
N LEU A 302 -21.71 13.75 -6.50
CA LEU A 302 -20.29 14.03 -6.74
C LEU A 302 -20.03 15.53 -6.97
N THR A 303 -18.98 16.02 -6.35
CA THR A 303 -18.42 17.36 -6.60
C THR A 303 -17.74 17.41 -7.99
N SER A 304 -17.14 18.55 -8.35
CA SER A 304 -16.29 18.62 -9.54
C SER A 304 -15.07 17.69 -9.44
N TRP A 305 -14.43 17.65 -8.27
CA TRP A 305 -13.32 16.74 -7.99
C TRP A 305 -13.75 15.27 -8.09
N GLY A 306 -14.88 14.92 -7.45
CA GLY A 306 -15.44 13.58 -7.55
C GLY A 306 -15.78 13.18 -9.00
N LYS A 307 -16.31 14.10 -9.80
CA LYS A 307 -16.57 13.84 -11.23
C LYS A 307 -15.28 13.61 -12.02
N ARG A 308 -14.19 14.35 -11.70
CA ARG A 308 -12.88 14.14 -12.31
C ARG A 308 -12.35 12.75 -12.00
N ILE A 309 -12.43 12.31 -10.75
CA ILE A 309 -11.96 11.00 -10.31
C ILE A 309 -12.80 9.85 -10.89
N VAL A 310 -14.12 10.02 -10.95
CA VAL A 310 -15.00 8.93 -11.39
C VAL A 310 -15.09 8.82 -12.90
N TYR A 311 -15.23 9.93 -13.62
CA TYR A 311 -15.56 9.96 -15.05
C TYR A 311 -14.48 10.56 -15.94
N GLY A 312 -13.42 11.14 -15.36
CA GLY A 312 -12.31 11.70 -16.12
C GLY A 312 -11.42 10.61 -16.73
N GLU A 313 -10.52 11.03 -17.60
CA GLU A 313 -9.54 10.14 -18.22
C GLU A 313 -8.68 9.43 -17.13
N ASN A 314 -8.50 8.12 -17.27
CA ASN A 314 -7.85 7.23 -16.28
C ASN A 314 -8.52 7.22 -14.88
N GLY A 315 -9.76 7.69 -14.77
CA GLY A 315 -10.57 7.63 -13.55
C GLY A 315 -11.19 6.25 -13.31
N LEU A 316 -12.11 6.16 -12.33
CA LEU A 316 -12.70 4.89 -11.89
C LEU A 316 -13.57 4.21 -12.96
N LYS A 317 -14.26 4.99 -13.79
CA LYS A 317 -15.17 4.54 -14.87
C LYS A 317 -14.67 4.96 -16.26
N SER A 318 -13.39 5.24 -16.41
CA SER A 318 -12.84 5.45 -17.75
C SER A 318 -12.77 4.12 -18.49
N ASP A 319 -13.30 4.09 -19.71
CA ASP A 319 -13.25 2.95 -20.65
C ASP A 319 -11.81 2.64 -21.08
#